data_c89d13a0eccfdab852d3519d46447576
#
_entry.id   c89d13a0eccfdab852d3519d46447576
#
_cell.length_a   1.000
_cell.length_b   1.000
_cell.length_c   1.000
_cell.angle_alpha   90.00
_cell.angle_beta   90.00
_cell.angle_gamma   90.00
#
_symmetry.space_group_name_H-M   'P 1'
#
loop_
_entity.id
_entity.type
_entity.pdbx_description
1 polymer ?
#
loop_
_entity_poly.entity_id
_entity_poly.type
_entity_poly.pdbx_seq_one_letter_code
_entity_poly.pdbx_strand_id
1 'polypeptide(L)'
;MSDKEAFTEHDWRRLLTSLGEDPNRPGLHETPARVAKAWKHWTSGYDQDPVSVLKAFEDGAEQYNELIVVRGIPVYSHCEHHLAPFFGKATVGYLPNGKIVGLSKLTRLVDIFSKRLQVQERMTMQIANALMEVLEPKAVGVVVKCRHMCMESRGIRTQGEETITSCMLGELQPNLALRTEFLALARD
;
A
#
# COMPACT_ATOMS: atom_id res chain seq x y z
N MET A 1 10.67 -18.95 13.50
CA MET A 1 9.48 -18.09 13.56
C MET A 1 9.00 -18.13 14.99
N SER A 2 9.06 -17.03 15.75
CA SER A 2 8.55 -17.00 17.11
C SER A 2 7.04 -17.27 17.07
N ASP A 3 6.54 -18.12 17.97
CA ASP A 3 5.11 -18.28 18.24
C ASP A 3 4.54 -16.92 18.61
N LYS A 4 4.06 -16.18 17.60
CA LYS A 4 3.30 -14.97 17.84
C LYS A 4 2.02 -15.42 18.53
N GLU A 5 1.89 -15.07 19.80
CA GLU A 5 0.64 -15.30 20.53
C GLU A 5 -0.49 -14.67 19.72
N ALA A 6 -1.37 -15.51 19.19
CA ALA A 6 -2.41 -15.05 18.29
C ALA A 6 -3.45 -14.25 19.08
N PHE A 7 -3.76 -13.04 18.64
CA PHE A 7 -4.87 -12.25 19.18
C PHE A 7 -6.18 -13.00 18.92
N THR A 8 -6.86 -13.37 20.00
CA THR A 8 -8.00 -14.29 19.97
C THR A 8 -9.35 -13.54 20.00
N GLU A 9 -10.44 -14.26 19.78
CA GLU A 9 -11.79 -13.71 19.99
C GLU A 9 -12.01 -13.19 21.42
N HIS A 10 -11.34 -13.80 22.40
CA HIS A 10 -11.39 -13.36 23.79
C HIS A 10 -10.84 -11.95 23.98
N ASP A 11 -9.77 -11.60 23.27
CA ASP A 11 -9.16 -10.27 23.35
C ASP A 11 -10.08 -9.22 22.74
N TRP A 12 -10.76 -9.55 21.65
CA TRP A 12 -11.77 -8.67 21.06
C TRP A 12 -12.99 -8.49 21.97
N ARG A 13 -13.44 -9.54 22.68
CA ARG A 13 -14.49 -9.43 23.70
C ARG A 13 -14.08 -8.49 24.83
N ARG A 14 -12.84 -8.62 25.32
CA ARG A 14 -12.30 -7.72 26.34
C ARG A 14 -12.25 -6.27 25.88
N LEU A 15 -11.84 -6.03 24.63
CA LEU A 15 -11.87 -4.67 24.03
C LEU A 15 -13.30 -4.11 24.02
N LEU A 16 -14.29 -4.84 23.53
CA LEU A 16 -15.69 -4.40 23.53
C LEU A 16 -16.16 -4.04 24.94
N THR A 17 -15.90 -4.88 25.92
CA THR A 17 -16.24 -4.60 27.31
C THR A 17 -15.55 -3.33 27.84
N SER A 18 -14.29 -3.12 27.49
CA SER A 18 -13.55 -1.92 27.93
C SER A 18 -14.07 -0.63 27.31
N LEU A 19 -14.76 -0.72 26.17
CA LEU A 19 -15.45 0.41 25.52
C LEU A 19 -16.85 0.69 26.09
N GLY A 20 -17.29 -0.13 27.06
CA GLY A 20 -18.63 -0.02 27.68
C GLY A 20 -19.73 -0.81 26.95
N GLU A 21 -19.37 -1.70 26.03
CA GLU A 21 -20.33 -2.52 25.29
C GLU A 21 -20.56 -3.89 25.94
N ASP A 22 -21.77 -4.45 25.74
CA ASP A 22 -22.04 -5.86 26.04
C ASP A 22 -21.72 -6.74 24.81
N PRO A 23 -20.63 -7.52 24.85
CA PRO A 23 -20.24 -8.39 23.74
C PRO A 23 -21.21 -9.56 23.48
N ASN A 24 -22.20 -9.78 24.39
CA ASN A 24 -23.18 -10.84 24.25
C ASN A 24 -24.49 -10.34 23.62
N ARG A 25 -24.71 -9.03 23.49
CA ARG A 25 -25.91 -8.52 22.82
C ARG A 25 -25.97 -8.99 21.37
N PRO A 26 -27.15 -9.23 20.78
CA PRO A 26 -27.31 -9.87 19.47
C PRO A 26 -26.47 -9.23 18.36
N GLY A 27 -26.35 -7.90 18.34
CA GLY A 27 -25.59 -7.18 17.31
C GLY A 27 -24.06 -7.33 17.42
N LEU A 28 -23.53 -7.76 18.57
CA LEU A 28 -22.08 -7.91 18.81
C LEU A 28 -21.63 -9.37 18.97
N HIS A 29 -22.55 -10.32 19.04
CA HIS A 29 -22.21 -11.71 19.33
C HIS A 29 -21.17 -12.31 18.38
N GLU A 30 -21.25 -12.00 17.08
CA GLU A 30 -20.29 -12.48 16.08
C GLU A 30 -19.14 -11.48 15.80
N THR A 31 -19.16 -10.29 16.38
CA THR A 31 -18.19 -9.23 16.11
C THR A 31 -16.76 -9.67 16.45
N PRO A 32 -16.44 -10.33 17.57
CA PRO A 32 -15.09 -10.79 17.87
C PRO A 32 -14.47 -11.64 16.77
N ALA A 33 -15.21 -12.65 16.28
CA ALA A 33 -14.75 -13.52 15.19
C ALA A 33 -14.56 -12.75 13.87
N ARG A 34 -15.52 -11.88 13.54
CA ARG A 34 -15.46 -11.06 12.32
C ARG A 34 -14.27 -10.11 12.33
N VAL A 35 -14.00 -9.44 13.45
CA VAL A 35 -12.89 -8.50 13.58
C VAL A 35 -11.54 -9.24 13.54
N ALA A 36 -11.42 -10.38 14.22
CA ALA A 36 -10.22 -11.21 14.14
C ALA A 36 -9.89 -11.61 12.70
N LYS A 37 -10.90 -12.06 11.93
CA LYS A 37 -10.74 -12.40 10.52
C LYS A 37 -10.37 -11.17 9.66
N ALA A 38 -10.99 -10.02 9.91
CA ALA A 38 -10.72 -8.79 9.19
C ALA A 38 -9.27 -8.32 9.42
N TRP A 39 -8.80 -8.30 10.66
CA TRP A 39 -7.42 -7.93 10.97
C TRP A 39 -6.40 -8.86 10.35
N LYS A 40 -6.64 -10.17 10.36
CA LYS A 40 -5.78 -11.12 9.64
C LYS A 40 -5.67 -10.82 8.15
N HIS A 41 -6.78 -10.40 7.53
CA HIS A 41 -6.78 -9.97 6.12
C HIS A 41 -6.02 -8.66 5.94
N TRP A 42 -6.30 -7.63 6.75
CA TRP A 42 -5.68 -6.31 6.63
C TRP A 42 -4.18 -6.28 6.95
N THR A 43 -3.68 -7.30 7.64
CA THR A 43 -2.25 -7.45 7.96
C THR A 43 -1.57 -8.59 7.22
N SER A 44 -2.25 -9.21 6.25
CA SER A 44 -1.73 -10.36 5.49
C SER A 44 -0.48 -10.06 4.66
N GLY A 45 -0.17 -8.80 4.43
CA GLY A 45 1.05 -8.39 3.74
C GLY A 45 2.34 -8.67 4.51
N TYR A 46 2.26 -8.90 5.83
CA TYR A 46 3.42 -9.34 6.61
C TYR A 46 3.85 -10.78 6.31
N ASP A 47 2.92 -11.60 5.84
CA ASP A 47 3.16 -13.02 5.50
C ASP A 47 3.51 -13.21 4.02
N GLN A 48 3.65 -12.12 3.26
CA GLN A 48 3.93 -12.14 1.83
C GLN A 48 5.28 -11.49 1.54
N ASP A 49 6.02 -12.12 0.61
CA ASP A 49 7.24 -11.55 0.08
C ASP A 49 6.94 -10.68 -1.15
N PRO A 50 7.19 -9.36 -1.08
CA PRO A 50 6.93 -8.44 -2.19
C PRO A 50 7.76 -8.76 -3.44
N VAL A 51 8.98 -9.28 -3.27
CA VAL A 51 9.89 -9.62 -4.37
C VAL A 51 9.35 -10.80 -5.17
N SER A 52 8.85 -11.82 -4.50
CA SER A 52 8.34 -13.03 -5.14
C SER A 52 7.10 -12.81 -6.03
N VAL A 53 6.38 -11.73 -5.80
CA VAL A 53 5.18 -11.40 -6.59
C VAL A 53 5.53 -10.79 -7.95
N LEU A 54 6.70 -10.16 -8.04
CA LEU A 54 7.18 -9.48 -9.25
C LEU A 54 7.87 -10.51 -10.18
N LYS A 55 7.14 -11.00 -11.19
CA LYS A 55 7.72 -11.83 -12.23
C LYS A 55 8.04 -10.96 -13.44
N ALA A 56 9.32 -10.71 -13.64
CA ALA A 56 9.83 -10.04 -14.83
C ALA A 56 9.92 -11.00 -16.02
N PHE A 57 9.80 -10.46 -17.21
CA PHE A 57 10.05 -11.17 -18.47
C PHE A 57 10.69 -10.21 -19.48
N GLU A 58 11.43 -10.77 -20.43
CA GLU A 58 12.23 -10.01 -21.40
C GLU A 58 11.58 -9.97 -22.78
N ASP A 59 10.74 -10.95 -23.10
CA ASP A 59 10.13 -11.13 -24.41
C ASP A 59 9.32 -9.91 -24.87
N GLY A 60 9.79 -9.26 -25.93
CA GLY A 60 9.18 -8.07 -26.51
C GLY A 60 9.46 -6.75 -25.79
N ALA A 61 10.30 -6.75 -24.76
CA ALA A 61 10.60 -5.56 -23.96
C ALA A 61 11.91 -4.85 -24.33
N GLU A 62 12.76 -5.50 -25.14
CA GLU A 62 14.15 -5.07 -25.37
C GLU A 62 14.25 -3.72 -26.06
N GLN A 63 13.25 -3.35 -26.85
CA GLN A 63 13.22 -2.09 -27.62
C GLN A 63 12.31 -1.03 -27.00
N TYR A 64 11.58 -1.35 -25.90
CA TYR A 64 10.65 -0.42 -25.30
C TYR A 64 11.37 0.52 -24.33
N ASN A 65 11.39 1.82 -24.68
CA ASN A 65 12.14 2.85 -23.95
C ASN A 65 11.22 3.98 -23.40
N GLU A 66 9.92 3.73 -23.29
CA GLU A 66 8.96 4.69 -22.76
C GLU A 66 8.50 4.32 -21.35
N LEU A 67 7.96 5.29 -20.63
CA LEU A 67 7.38 5.03 -19.30
C LEU A 67 6.16 4.11 -19.39
N ILE A 68 6.15 3.09 -18.57
CA ILE A 68 4.97 2.27 -18.31
C ILE A 68 4.37 2.73 -17.00
N VAL A 69 3.11 3.20 -17.01
CA VAL A 69 2.44 3.75 -15.84
C VAL A 69 1.09 3.09 -15.61
N VAL A 70 0.87 2.61 -14.39
CA VAL A 70 -0.43 2.10 -13.93
C VAL A 70 -0.99 3.03 -12.87
N ARG A 71 -2.16 3.61 -13.16
CA ARG A 71 -2.85 4.57 -12.28
C ARG A 71 -4.04 3.95 -11.58
N GLY A 72 -4.49 4.63 -10.53
CA GLY A 72 -5.73 4.28 -9.87
C GLY A 72 -5.69 2.96 -9.09
N ILE A 73 -4.51 2.48 -8.74
CA ILE A 73 -4.35 1.27 -7.93
C ILE A 73 -4.94 1.54 -6.54
N PRO A 74 -5.94 0.75 -6.09
CA PRO A 74 -6.54 0.97 -4.77
C PRO A 74 -5.53 0.80 -3.64
N VAL A 75 -5.60 1.69 -2.66
CA VAL A 75 -4.84 1.62 -1.41
C VAL A 75 -5.84 1.57 -0.26
N TYR A 76 -5.76 0.52 0.55
CA TYR A 76 -6.45 0.39 1.84
C TYR A 76 -5.44 -0.08 2.87
N SER A 77 -5.11 0.77 3.83
CA SER A 77 -4.08 0.50 4.82
C SER A 77 -4.47 1.04 6.20
N HIS A 78 -3.68 0.74 7.22
CA HIS A 78 -3.88 1.20 8.58
C HIS A 78 -2.66 1.97 9.07
N CYS A 79 -2.92 3.19 9.57
CA CYS A 79 -1.91 4.02 10.20
C CYS A 79 -1.34 3.31 11.43
N GLU A 80 -0.02 3.12 11.48
CA GLU A 80 0.63 2.41 12.58
C GLU A 80 0.48 3.13 13.94
N HIS A 81 0.27 4.46 13.93
CA HIS A 81 0.17 5.24 15.16
C HIS A 81 -1.19 5.11 15.86
N HIS A 82 -2.27 4.84 15.11
CA HIS A 82 -3.63 4.89 15.63
C HIS A 82 -4.48 3.66 15.25
N LEU A 83 -3.96 2.75 14.45
CA LEU A 83 -4.71 1.65 13.82
C LEU A 83 -5.93 2.11 13.02
N ALA A 84 -6.02 3.42 12.75
CA ALA A 84 -7.08 4.00 11.94
C ALA A 84 -6.81 3.76 10.46
N PRO A 85 -7.83 3.49 9.64
CA PRO A 85 -7.63 3.28 8.22
C PRO A 85 -7.20 4.57 7.52
N PHE A 86 -6.37 4.42 6.49
CA PHE A 86 -6.19 5.40 5.44
C PHE A 86 -6.37 4.70 4.09
N PHE A 87 -6.92 5.42 3.14
CA PHE A 87 -7.30 4.83 1.85
C PHE A 87 -7.25 5.86 0.74
N GLY A 88 -7.05 5.36 -0.47
CA GLY A 88 -6.95 6.20 -1.65
C GLY A 88 -6.44 5.43 -2.86
N LYS A 89 -5.52 6.03 -3.60
CA LYS A 89 -4.99 5.45 -4.83
C LYS A 89 -3.48 5.62 -4.92
N ALA A 90 -2.83 4.65 -5.55
CA ALA A 90 -1.44 4.73 -5.97
C ALA A 90 -1.33 4.78 -7.49
N THR A 91 -0.33 5.50 -7.96
CA THR A 91 0.19 5.44 -9.33
C THR A 91 1.60 4.93 -9.26
N VAL A 92 1.89 3.91 -10.04
CA VAL A 92 3.20 3.27 -10.11
C VAL A 92 3.65 3.25 -11.57
N GLY A 93 4.85 3.75 -11.83
CA GLY A 93 5.42 3.71 -13.16
C GLY A 93 6.91 3.38 -13.13
N TYR A 94 7.42 2.89 -14.24
CA TYR A 94 8.84 2.62 -14.42
C TYR A 94 9.25 2.79 -15.88
N LEU A 95 10.54 3.08 -16.09
CA LEU A 95 11.18 3.09 -17.39
C LEU A 95 11.93 1.78 -17.56
N PRO A 96 11.54 0.89 -18.47
CA PRO A 96 12.16 -0.42 -18.64
C PRO A 96 13.65 -0.36 -18.97
N ASN A 97 14.36 -1.43 -18.62
CA ASN A 97 15.74 -1.70 -19.00
C ASN A 97 15.83 -3.15 -19.52
N GLY A 98 15.16 -3.41 -20.66
CA GLY A 98 15.09 -4.75 -21.27
C GLY A 98 14.13 -5.73 -20.58
N LYS A 99 13.57 -5.38 -19.42
CA LYS A 99 12.62 -6.23 -18.67
C LYS A 99 11.33 -5.50 -18.41
N ILE A 100 10.20 -6.19 -18.52
CA ILE A 100 8.88 -5.70 -18.13
C ILE A 100 8.23 -6.64 -17.11
N VAL A 101 7.21 -6.14 -16.43
CA VAL A 101 6.43 -6.89 -15.45
C VAL A 101 4.95 -6.89 -15.83
N GLY A 102 4.26 -7.98 -15.54
CA GLY A 102 2.81 -8.03 -15.74
C GLY A 102 2.10 -6.94 -14.91
N LEU A 103 1.24 -6.15 -15.55
CA LEU A 103 0.59 -4.98 -14.93
C LEU A 103 -0.13 -5.31 -13.61
N SER A 104 -0.77 -6.48 -13.53
CA SER A 104 -1.42 -6.97 -12.30
C SER A 104 -0.45 -7.18 -11.13
N LYS A 105 0.84 -7.32 -11.40
CA LYS A 105 1.86 -7.50 -10.37
C LYS A 105 2.15 -6.19 -9.64
N LEU A 106 2.06 -5.06 -10.35
CA LEU A 106 2.17 -3.73 -9.74
C LEU A 106 1.04 -3.50 -8.73
N THR A 107 -0.19 -3.87 -9.09
CA THR A 107 -1.34 -3.81 -8.17
C THR A 107 -1.14 -4.71 -6.94
N ARG A 108 -0.63 -5.93 -7.15
CA ARG A 108 -0.35 -6.86 -6.03
C ARG A 108 0.76 -6.34 -5.11
N LEU A 109 1.80 -5.73 -5.68
CA LEU A 109 2.88 -5.13 -4.89
C LEU A 109 2.35 -4.04 -3.96
N VAL A 110 1.53 -3.13 -4.50
CA VAL A 110 0.87 -2.08 -3.71
C VAL A 110 -0.01 -2.70 -2.62
N ASP A 111 -0.80 -3.72 -2.95
CA ASP A 111 -1.68 -4.41 -2.00
C ASP A 111 -0.89 -5.06 -0.84
N ILE A 112 0.24 -5.72 -1.12
CA ILE A 112 1.11 -6.33 -0.10
C ILE A 112 1.63 -5.29 0.89
N PHE A 113 2.11 -4.16 0.41
CA PHE A 113 2.61 -3.10 1.31
C PHE A 113 1.47 -2.37 2.02
N SER A 114 0.31 -2.23 1.39
CA SER A 114 -0.88 -1.63 2.01
C SER A 114 -1.44 -2.49 3.15
N LYS A 115 -1.35 -3.82 3.04
CA LYS A 115 -1.80 -4.76 4.07
C LYS A 115 -0.79 -4.97 5.20
N ARG A 116 -0.25 -3.84 5.69
CA ARG A 116 0.65 -3.76 6.86
C ARG A 116 0.26 -2.54 7.67
N LEU A 117 0.74 -2.44 8.91
CA LEU A 117 0.68 -1.17 9.63
C LEU A 117 1.70 -0.22 9.01
N GLN A 118 1.27 0.94 8.54
CA GLN A 118 2.08 1.79 7.68
C GLN A 118 2.11 3.27 8.10
N VAL A 119 3.18 3.91 7.67
CA VAL A 119 3.24 5.35 7.36
C VAL A 119 3.27 5.47 5.84
N GLN A 120 2.49 6.39 5.29
CA GLN A 120 2.33 6.51 3.83
C GLN A 120 3.66 6.77 3.12
N GLU A 121 4.54 7.58 3.70
CA GLU A 121 5.87 7.91 3.18
C GLU A 121 6.75 6.65 3.04
N ARG A 122 6.79 5.81 4.09
CA ARG A 122 7.52 4.56 4.08
C ARG A 122 6.96 3.57 3.07
N MET A 123 5.64 3.42 3.00
CA MET A 123 4.96 2.57 2.03
C MET A 123 5.32 2.97 0.59
N THR A 124 5.30 4.26 0.30
CA THR A 124 5.66 4.82 -1.02
C THR A 124 7.09 4.45 -1.42
N MET A 125 8.04 4.59 -0.50
CA MET A 125 9.44 4.18 -0.74
C MET A 125 9.59 2.66 -0.88
N GLN A 126 8.89 1.87 -0.07
CA GLN A 126 8.97 0.42 -0.13
C GLN A 126 8.50 -0.13 -1.48
N ILE A 127 7.42 0.43 -2.03
CA ILE A 127 6.91 0.06 -3.36
C ILE A 127 7.96 0.38 -4.43
N ALA A 128 8.54 1.57 -4.41
CA ALA A 128 9.53 2.00 -5.38
C ALA A 128 10.81 1.15 -5.32
N ASN A 129 11.33 0.90 -4.11
CA ASN A 129 12.54 0.11 -3.91
C ASN A 129 12.37 -1.35 -4.35
N ALA A 130 11.23 -1.98 -4.07
CA ALA A 130 10.96 -3.35 -4.51
C ALA A 130 10.97 -3.48 -6.04
N LEU A 131 10.45 -2.48 -6.76
CA LEU A 131 10.52 -2.45 -8.22
C LEU A 131 11.96 -2.26 -8.72
N MET A 132 12.73 -1.36 -8.11
CA MET A 132 14.15 -1.16 -8.47
C MET A 132 14.95 -2.43 -8.26
N GLU A 133 14.72 -3.15 -7.16
CA GLU A 133 15.45 -4.37 -6.82
C GLU A 133 15.20 -5.52 -7.82
N VAL A 134 13.93 -5.71 -8.22
CA VAL A 134 13.54 -6.89 -9.03
C VAL A 134 13.68 -6.67 -10.53
N LEU A 135 13.28 -5.49 -11.01
CA LEU A 135 13.26 -5.20 -12.45
C LEU A 135 14.56 -4.57 -12.95
N GLU A 136 15.35 -3.97 -12.04
CA GLU A 136 16.52 -3.18 -12.39
C GLU A 136 16.21 -2.16 -13.52
N PRO A 137 15.10 -1.44 -13.46
CA PRO A 137 14.68 -0.53 -14.51
C PRO A 137 15.57 0.74 -14.51
N LYS A 138 15.55 1.51 -15.59
CA LYS A 138 16.26 2.79 -15.64
C LYS A 138 15.71 3.80 -14.63
N ALA A 139 14.42 3.73 -14.34
CA ALA A 139 13.76 4.61 -13.39
C ALA A 139 12.48 3.99 -12.80
N VAL A 140 12.10 4.42 -11.60
CA VAL A 140 10.82 4.13 -10.95
C VAL A 140 10.22 5.41 -10.40
N GLY A 141 8.92 5.60 -10.61
CA GLY A 141 8.11 6.64 -9.99
C GLY A 141 6.90 6.04 -9.27
N VAL A 142 6.67 6.46 -8.03
CA VAL A 142 5.49 6.10 -7.25
C VAL A 142 4.87 7.36 -6.68
N VAL A 143 3.57 7.52 -6.85
CA VAL A 143 2.76 8.57 -6.21
C VAL A 143 1.61 7.91 -5.49
N VAL A 144 1.42 8.24 -4.22
CA VAL A 144 0.31 7.75 -3.40
C VAL A 144 -0.50 8.94 -2.91
N LYS A 145 -1.82 8.88 -3.06
CA LYS A 145 -2.78 9.91 -2.62
C LYS A 145 -3.80 9.24 -1.72
N CYS A 146 -3.85 9.60 -0.45
CA CYS A 146 -4.77 8.99 0.52
C CYS A 146 -5.38 9.99 1.48
N ARG A 147 -6.60 9.68 1.91
CA ARG A 147 -7.27 10.30 3.06
C ARG A 147 -6.98 9.49 4.32
N HIS A 148 -6.81 10.16 5.44
CA HIS A 148 -6.41 9.56 6.71
C HIS A 148 -7.48 9.72 7.78
N MET A 149 -8.10 8.61 8.19
CA MET A 149 -9.15 8.66 9.23
C MET A 149 -8.62 9.05 10.60
N CYS A 150 -7.32 8.87 10.86
CA CYS A 150 -6.70 9.38 12.08
C CYS A 150 -6.68 10.93 12.17
N MET A 151 -6.80 11.62 11.03
CA MET A 151 -6.93 13.09 10.95
C MET A 151 -8.38 13.53 10.84
N GLU A 152 -9.20 12.82 10.06
CA GLU A 152 -10.58 13.21 9.78
C GLU A 152 -11.55 12.87 10.91
N SER A 153 -11.48 11.65 11.47
CA SER A 153 -12.47 11.13 12.43
C SER A 153 -12.21 11.58 13.87
N ARG A 154 -11.02 12.04 14.17
CA ARG A 154 -10.57 12.49 15.51
C ARG A 154 -9.44 13.52 15.38
N GLY A 155 -8.95 14.06 16.51
CA GLY A 155 -7.85 15.01 16.53
C GLY A 155 -8.24 16.33 15.86
N ILE A 156 -7.55 16.68 14.77
CA ILE A 156 -7.74 17.95 14.04
C ILE A 156 -9.07 18.03 13.28
N ARG A 157 -9.68 16.89 12.93
CA ARG A 157 -10.99 16.76 12.25
C ARG A 157 -11.08 17.51 10.91
N THR A 158 -9.99 17.55 10.16
CA THR A 158 -10.02 18.10 8.79
C THR A 158 -10.76 17.16 7.87
N GLN A 159 -11.60 17.69 6.97
CA GLN A 159 -12.39 16.90 6.04
C GLN A 159 -11.90 17.10 4.60
N GLY A 160 -11.76 15.98 3.88
CA GLY A 160 -11.44 16.01 2.45
C GLY A 160 -9.98 16.31 2.12
N GLU A 161 -9.10 16.40 3.10
CA GLU A 161 -7.67 16.55 2.87
C GLU A 161 -7.06 15.27 2.33
N GLU A 162 -6.26 15.39 1.28
CA GLU A 162 -5.45 14.30 0.75
C GLU A 162 -3.98 14.51 1.10
N THR A 163 -3.37 13.48 1.68
CA THR A 163 -1.92 13.39 1.80
C THR A 163 -1.36 12.81 0.51
N ILE A 164 -0.42 13.52 -0.11
CA ILE A 164 0.25 13.07 -1.33
C ILE A 164 1.71 12.83 -1.02
N THR A 165 2.17 11.60 -1.25
CA THR A 165 3.58 11.22 -1.15
C THR A 165 4.09 10.74 -2.49
N SER A 166 5.37 11.00 -2.79
CA SER A 166 6.01 10.54 -4.01
C SER A 166 7.42 10.03 -3.76
N CYS A 167 7.83 9.03 -4.54
CA CYS A 167 9.19 8.53 -4.57
C CYS A 167 9.63 8.40 -6.03
N MET A 168 10.77 9.01 -6.37
CA MET A 168 11.38 8.99 -7.70
C MET A 168 12.77 8.39 -7.57
N LEU A 169 13.05 7.33 -8.33
CA LEU A 169 14.33 6.62 -8.31
C LEU A 169 14.93 6.54 -9.72
N GLY A 170 16.25 6.31 -9.79
CA GLY A 170 16.96 6.21 -11.05
C GLY A 170 16.92 7.52 -11.85
N GLU A 171 16.73 7.45 -13.15
CA GLU A 171 16.75 8.61 -14.06
C GLU A 171 15.66 9.65 -13.75
N LEU A 172 14.58 9.30 -13.05
CA LEU A 172 13.57 10.27 -12.60
C LEU A 172 14.09 11.27 -11.56
N GLN A 173 15.23 11.02 -10.92
CA GLN A 173 15.81 11.96 -9.97
C GLN A 173 16.52 13.14 -10.68
N PRO A 174 17.52 12.91 -11.56
CA PRO A 174 18.25 13.98 -12.22
C PRO A 174 17.51 14.53 -13.46
N ASN A 175 16.67 13.74 -14.14
CA ASN A 175 16.02 14.11 -15.39
C ASN A 175 14.67 14.79 -15.14
N LEU A 176 14.68 16.14 -15.15
CA LEU A 176 13.46 16.93 -14.90
C LEU A 176 12.38 16.72 -15.97
N ALA A 177 12.76 16.50 -17.21
CA ALA A 177 11.80 16.31 -18.31
C ALA A 177 11.06 14.97 -18.10
N LEU A 178 11.77 13.89 -17.86
CA LEU A 178 11.20 12.57 -17.59
C LEU A 178 10.33 12.57 -16.32
N ARG A 179 10.80 13.27 -15.27
CA ARG A 179 10.01 13.44 -14.04
C ARG A 179 8.72 14.20 -14.29
N THR A 180 8.75 15.25 -15.12
CA THR A 180 7.57 16.04 -15.48
C THR A 180 6.58 15.20 -16.28
N GLU A 181 7.07 14.41 -17.21
CA GLU A 181 6.26 13.46 -17.98
C GLU A 181 5.57 12.45 -17.07
N PHE A 182 6.33 11.79 -16.19
CA PHE A 182 5.76 10.85 -15.22
C PHE A 182 4.67 11.51 -14.37
N LEU A 183 4.95 12.69 -13.81
CA LEU A 183 3.98 13.42 -12.99
C LEU A 183 2.74 13.85 -13.79
N ALA A 184 2.88 14.17 -15.08
CA ALA A 184 1.74 14.45 -15.97
C ALA A 184 0.89 13.18 -16.21
N LEU A 185 1.54 12.03 -16.47
CA LEU A 185 0.87 10.74 -16.59
C LEU A 185 0.25 10.27 -15.26
N ALA A 186 0.75 10.71 -14.11
CA ALA A 186 0.26 10.36 -12.77
C ALA A 186 -0.89 11.26 -12.28
N ARG A 187 -1.25 12.32 -13.01
CA ARG A 187 -2.39 13.19 -12.67
C ARG A 187 -3.71 12.47 -12.92
N ASP A 188 -4.68 12.68 -12.01
CA ASP A 188 -6.07 12.26 -12.18
C ASP A 188 -6.77 13.15 -13.20
#